data_1753b604ff0cd556b27e1f5c74952f98
#
_entry.id   1753b604ff0cd556b27e1f5c74952f98
#
_cell.length_a   1.000
_cell.length_b   1.000
_cell.length_c   1.000
_cell.angle_alpha   90.00
_cell.angle_beta   90.00
_cell.angle_gamma   90.00
#
_symmetry.space_group_name_H-M   'P 1'
#
loop_
_entity.id
_entity.type
_entity.pdbx_description
1 polymer ?
#
loop_
_entity_poly.entity_id
_entity_poly.type
_entity_poly.pdbx_seq_one_letter_code
_entity_poly.pdbx_strand_id
1 'polypeptide(L)'
;MLINTAVIGMGPIGNRHAAIYRKNPKINLVGLCEKDTSRNQAAASQFNLPCYSSIEALFSKEEIDLCSVTTGGYEYGSDHFEPTMFALENGAHVLCEKPISNSIENAFEMVQTAEQHDKILAVNLNHRFTPAARIAKQWQLENKIGSPLFINMSIWIHNPNESSPFFHIKALHPHSIDIMRHFFGDIEQVHCFAMKGPNRSIWSNAEFNLKFKNGSIGSLTGSYDIQRGHPME
;
A
#
# COMPACT_ATOMS: atom_id res chain seq x y z
N MET A 1 -2.49 -3.81 -27.33
CA MET A 1 -3.80 -3.67 -26.66
C MET A 1 -3.59 -2.80 -25.44
N LEU A 2 -4.47 -1.86 -25.16
CA LEU A 2 -4.46 -1.05 -23.92
C LEU A 2 -5.12 -1.87 -22.81
N ILE A 3 -4.69 -1.67 -21.57
CA ILE A 3 -5.28 -2.29 -20.38
C ILE A 3 -6.38 -1.37 -19.87
N ASN A 4 -7.62 -1.81 -19.93
CA ASN A 4 -8.75 -1.07 -19.35
C ASN A 4 -8.63 -1.09 -17.84
N THR A 5 -8.50 0.09 -17.25
CA THR A 5 -8.19 0.23 -15.83
C THR A 5 -9.23 1.11 -15.14
N ALA A 6 -9.65 0.72 -13.95
CA ALA A 6 -10.49 1.52 -13.08
C ALA A 6 -9.82 1.81 -11.73
N VAL A 7 -10.29 2.86 -11.05
CA VAL A 7 -9.83 3.20 -9.69
C VAL A 7 -11.03 3.26 -8.74
N ILE A 8 -10.94 2.52 -7.64
CA ILE A 8 -11.95 2.47 -6.56
C ILE A 8 -11.42 3.22 -5.35
N GLY A 9 -12.17 4.25 -4.91
CA GLY A 9 -11.79 5.14 -3.81
C GLY A 9 -11.04 6.37 -4.31
N MET A 10 -11.72 7.51 -4.49
CA MET A 10 -11.14 8.74 -5.03
C MET A 10 -10.68 9.72 -3.94
N GLY A 11 -10.06 9.19 -2.89
CA GLY A 11 -9.28 9.97 -1.94
C GLY A 11 -7.96 10.50 -2.54
N PRO A 12 -7.06 11.08 -1.74
CA PRO A 12 -5.77 11.60 -2.23
C PRO A 12 -4.93 10.56 -2.99
N ILE A 13 -4.93 9.30 -2.53
CA ILE A 13 -4.18 8.22 -3.17
C ILE A 13 -4.84 7.79 -4.48
N GLY A 14 -6.17 7.63 -4.52
CA GLY A 14 -6.89 7.29 -5.75
C GLY A 14 -6.71 8.34 -6.84
N ASN A 15 -6.78 9.61 -6.48
CA ASN A 15 -6.47 10.71 -7.41
C ASN A 15 -5.04 10.61 -7.97
N ARG A 16 -4.07 10.21 -7.14
CA ARG A 16 -2.68 9.98 -7.59
C ARG A 16 -2.59 8.81 -8.57
N HIS A 17 -3.24 7.67 -8.26
CA HIS A 17 -3.28 6.52 -9.15
C HIS A 17 -3.93 6.86 -10.49
N ALA A 18 -5.11 7.49 -10.49
CA ALA A 18 -5.79 7.92 -11.69
C ALA A 18 -4.94 8.86 -12.55
N ALA A 19 -4.25 9.83 -11.92
CA ALA A 19 -3.36 10.75 -12.63
C ALA A 19 -2.14 10.06 -13.26
N ILE A 20 -1.60 9.02 -12.60
CA ILE A 20 -0.49 8.20 -13.15
C ILE A 20 -0.99 7.35 -14.31
N TYR A 21 -2.12 6.68 -14.16
CA TYR A 21 -2.72 5.86 -15.20
C TYR A 21 -3.03 6.67 -16.45
N ARG A 22 -3.59 7.86 -16.31
CA ARG A 22 -3.87 8.75 -17.44
C ARG A 22 -2.64 9.14 -18.26
N LYS A 23 -1.46 9.14 -17.64
CA LYS A 23 -0.18 9.45 -18.31
C LYS A 23 0.51 8.22 -18.89
N ASN A 24 0.05 7.02 -18.56
CA ASN A 24 0.68 5.79 -19.01
C ASN A 24 0.13 5.38 -20.38
N PRO A 25 0.95 5.31 -21.43
CA PRO A 25 0.49 5.01 -22.80
C PRO A 25 -0.04 3.57 -22.96
N LYS A 26 0.15 2.69 -21.98
CA LYS A 26 -0.36 1.31 -21.98
C LYS A 26 -1.72 1.16 -21.30
N ILE A 27 -2.21 2.21 -20.65
CA ILE A 27 -3.43 2.19 -19.84
C ILE A 27 -4.53 2.99 -20.55
N ASN A 28 -5.71 2.40 -20.55
CA ASN A 28 -6.97 3.09 -20.84
C ASN A 28 -7.75 3.24 -19.53
N LEU A 29 -7.73 4.39 -18.92
CA LEU A 29 -8.52 4.66 -17.71
C LEU A 29 -9.99 4.82 -18.12
N VAL A 30 -10.82 3.81 -17.81
CA VAL A 30 -12.22 3.73 -18.28
C VAL A 30 -13.23 4.26 -17.28
N GLY A 31 -12.95 4.16 -15.96
CA GLY A 31 -13.92 4.58 -14.97
C GLY A 31 -13.32 4.77 -13.58
N LEU A 32 -14.06 5.49 -12.74
CA LEU A 32 -13.73 5.76 -11.34
C LEU A 32 -14.90 5.31 -10.46
N CYS A 33 -14.64 4.99 -9.20
CA CYS A 33 -15.67 4.67 -8.22
C CYS A 33 -15.42 5.41 -6.90
N GLU A 34 -16.44 6.15 -6.43
CA GLU A 34 -16.38 6.86 -5.15
C GLU A 34 -17.81 7.00 -4.59
N LYS A 35 -18.01 6.54 -3.36
CA LYS A 35 -19.32 6.58 -2.70
C LYS A 35 -19.70 7.94 -2.14
N ASP A 36 -18.74 8.76 -1.79
CA ASP A 36 -18.96 10.13 -1.34
C ASP A 36 -19.34 11.02 -2.53
N THR A 37 -20.51 11.62 -2.49
CA THR A 37 -21.06 12.39 -3.63
C THR A 37 -20.18 13.55 -4.04
N SER A 38 -19.58 14.25 -3.09
CA SER A 38 -18.75 15.44 -3.36
C SER A 38 -17.43 15.04 -4.03
N ARG A 39 -16.76 14.00 -3.51
CA ARG A 39 -15.56 13.46 -4.12
C ARG A 39 -15.81 12.80 -5.48
N ASN A 40 -16.95 12.14 -5.62
CA ASN A 40 -17.40 11.55 -6.89
C ASN A 40 -17.50 12.60 -7.99
N GLN A 41 -18.25 13.69 -7.74
CA GLN A 41 -18.42 14.78 -8.70
C GLN A 41 -17.08 15.49 -9.02
N ALA A 42 -16.27 15.72 -8.01
CA ALA A 42 -14.94 16.31 -8.18
C ALA A 42 -14.04 15.43 -9.06
N ALA A 43 -14.00 14.11 -8.80
CA ALA A 43 -13.23 13.16 -9.58
C ALA A 43 -13.72 13.06 -11.03
N ALA A 44 -15.03 12.95 -11.24
CA ALA A 44 -15.63 12.92 -12.58
C ALA A 44 -15.22 14.15 -13.41
N SER A 45 -15.33 15.32 -12.80
CA SER A 45 -14.92 16.59 -13.44
C SER A 45 -13.43 16.67 -13.71
N GLN A 46 -12.59 16.32 -12.72
CA GLN A 46 -11.13 16.41 -12.82
C GLN A 46 -10.57 15.50 -13.92
N PHE A 47 -11.10 14.29 -14.03
CA PHE A 47 -10.60 13.31 -14.99
C PHE A 47 -11.40 13.27 -16.29
N ASN A 48 -12.53 13.99 -16.39
CA ASN A 48 -13.47 13.91 -17.50
C ASN A 48 -13.83 12.47 -17.85
N LEU A 49 -14.21 11.70 -16.82
CA LEU A 49 -14.56 10.28 -16.88
C LEU A 49 -15.79 10.00 -16.02
N PRO A 50 -16.56 8.93 -16.32
CA PRO A 50 -17.61 8.49 -15.43
C PRO A 50 -17.04 8.12 -14.06
N CYS A 51 -17.69 8.59 -12.99
CA CYS A 51 -17.40 8.20 -11.63
C CYS A 51 -18.68 7.60 -11.02
N TYR A 52 -18.63 6.33 -10.74
CA TYR A 52 -19.75 5.53 -10.25
C TYR A 52 -19.83 5.60 -8.73
N SER A 53 -21.04 5.51 -8.18
CA SER A 53 -21.27 5.55 -6.73
C SER A 53 -21.09 4.19 -6.06
N SER A 54 -21.05 3.10 -6.84
CA SER A 54 -20.81 1.76 -6.36
C SER A 54 -19.94 0.96 -7.33
N ILE A 55 -19.33 -0.11 -6.82
CA ILE A 55 -18.45 -1.01 -7.58
C ILE A 55 -19.29 -1.80 -8.61
N GLU A 56 -20.48 -2.24 -8.23
CA GLU A 56 -21.40 -2.97 -9.08
C GLU A 56 -21.81 -2.12 -10.30
N ALA A 57 -22.09 -0.84 -10.07
CA ALA A 57 -22.41 0.10 -11.14
C ALA A 57 -21.23 0.29 -12.10
N LEU A 58 -20.00 0.39 -11.57
CA LEU A 58 -18.78 0.49 -12.37
C LEU A 58 -18.61 -0.75 -13.25
N PHE A 59 -18.62 -1.96 -12.68
CA PHE A 59 -18.40 -3.22 -13.42
C PHE A 59 -19.57 -3.57 -14.36
N SER A 60 -20.77 -3.07 -14.11
CA SER A 60 -21.92 -3.25 -15.03
C SER A 60 -21.84 -2.40 -16.30
N LYS A 61 -20.99 -1.41 -16.35
CA LYS A 61 -20.89 -0.42 -17.43
C LYS A 61 -19.56 -0.43 -18.16
N GLU A 62 -18.49 -0.85 -17.48
CA GLU A 62 -17.13 -0.79 -18.01
C GLU A 62 -16.52 -2.21 -18.07
N GLU A 63 -15.80 -2.48 -19.15
CA GLU A 63 -14.94 -3.66 -19.23
C GLU A 63 -13.60 -3.33 -18.54
N ILE A 64 -13.22 -4.07 -17.50
CA ILE A 64 -12.10 -3.76 -16.63
C ILE A 64 -11.12 -4.92 -16.59
N ASP A 65 -9.90 -4.70 -17.06
CA ASP A 65 -8.79 -5.67 -16.97
C ASP A 65 -8.04 -5.52 -15.64
N LEU A 66 -7.89 -4.28 -15.14
CA LEU A 66 -7.14 -3.94 -13.92
C LEU A 66 -7.95 -2.99 -13.06
N CYS A 67 -8.08 -3.32 -11.80
CA CYS A 67 -8.70 -2.44 -10.81
C CYS A 67 -7.66 -1.98 -9.79
N SER A 68 -7.59 -0.68 -9.54
CA SER A 68 -6.79 -0.14 -8.44
C SER A 68 -7.68 0.15 -7.25
N VAL A 69 -7.49 -0.58 -6.16
CA VAL A 69 -8.25 -0.42 -4.91
C VAL A 69 -7.47 0.52 -3.99
N THR A 70 -8.00 1.73 -3.84
CA THR A 70 -7.39 2.85 -3.10
C THR A 70 -8.33 3.42 -2.03
N THR A 71 -9.26 2.60 -1.56
CA THR A 71 -10.11 2.90 -0.41
C THR A 71 -9.26 3.13 0.84
N GLY A 72 -9.82 3.76 1.86
CA GLY A 72 -9.02 4.27 2.99
C GLY A 72 -8.40 3.24 3.92
N GLY A 73 -8.57 1.95 3.74
CA GLY A 73 -8.14 0.93 4.69
C GLY A 73 -8.80 1.09 6.09
N TYR A 74 -8.61 0.09 6.95
CA TYR A 74 -9.25 0.03 8.28
C TYR A 74 -8.98 1.29 9.13
N GLU A 75 -7.76 1.76 9.17
CA GLU A 75 -7.34 2.90 9.99
C GLU A 75 -7.95 4.25 9.55
N TYR A 76 -8.59 4.27 8.39
CA TYR A 76 -9.30 5.43 7.84
C TYR A 76 -10.81 5.18 7.68
N GLY A 77 -11.34 4.19 8.41
CA GLY A 77 -12.77 3.88 8.43
C GLY A 77 -13.32 3.23 7.16
N SER A 78 -12.47 2.57 6.40
CA SER A 78 -12.83 1.80 5.21
C SER A 78 -12.12 0.46 5.19
N ASP A 79 -12.16 -0.26 4.07
CA ASP A 79 -11.54 -1.57 3.89
C ASP A 79 -11.04 -1.73 2.45
N HIS A 80 -10.06 -2.62 2.27
CA HIS A 80 -9.61 -3.07 0.97
C HIS A 80 -10.19 -4.44 0.58
N PHE A 81 -10.73 -5.18 1.55
CA PHE A 81 -11.18 -6.56 1.36
C PHE A 81 -12.33 -6.65 0.35
N GLU A 82 -13.49 -6.09 0.70
CA GLU A 82 -14.69 -6.16 -0.15
C GLU A 82 -14.45 -5.69 -1.60
N PRO A 83 -13.86 -4.49 -1.84
CA PRO A 83 -13.63 -4.06 -3.21
C PRO A 83 -12.61 -4.90 -3.97
N THR A 84 -11.64 -5.49 -3.28
CA THR A 84 -10.66 -6.39 -3.91
C THR A 84 -11.30 -7.71 -4.29
N MET A 85 -12.06 -8.32 -3.38
CA MET A 85 -12.79 -9.56 -3.64
C MET A 85 -13.72 -9.40 -4.83
N PHE A 86 -14.54 -8.35 -4.83
CA PHE A 86 -15.47 -8.07 -5.92
C PHE A 86 -14.75 -7.94 -7.26
N ALA A 87 -13.65 -7.20 -7.32
CA ALA A 87 -12.90 -7.00 -8.56
C ALA A 87 -12.29 -8.32 -9.09
N LEU A 88 -11.69 -9.13 -8.19
CA LEU A 88 -11.12 -10.43 -8.56
C LEU A 88 -12.18 -11.41 -9.09
N GLU A 89 -13.30 -11.53 -8.39
CA GLU A 89 -14.43 -12.40 -8.76
C GLU A 89 -15.09 -11.99 -10.08
N ASN A 90 -15.03 -10.70 -10.42
CA ASN A 90 -15.54 -10.16 -11.69
C ASN A 90 -14.45 -10.06 -12.78
N GLY A 91 -13.34 -10.76 -12.60
CA GLY A 91 -12.36 -11.01 -13.65
C GLY A 91 -11.30 -9.92 -13.85
N ALA A 92 -11.17 -8.96 -12.96
CA ALA A 92 -10.10 -7.95 -13.01
C ALA A 92 -8.87 -8.37 -12.21
N HIS A 93 -7.68 -8.03 -12.70
CA HIS A 93 -6.47 -7.99 -11.88
C HIS A 93 -6.58 -6.84 -10.87
N VAL A 94 -5.91 -6.93 -9.72
CA VAL A 94 -6.01 -5.90 -8.67
C VAL A 94 -4.65 -5.39 -8.24
N LEU A 95 -4.50 -4.06 -8.20
CA LEU A 95 -3.48 -3.36 -7.43
C LEU A 95 -4.14 -2.79 -6.18
N CYS A 96 -3.90 -3.42 -5.04
CA CYS A 96 -4.46 -3.03 -3.74
C CYS A 96 -3.51 -2.08 -3.00
N GLU A 97 -4.04 -1.03 -2.35
CA GLU A 97 -3.26 -0.21 -1.43
C GLU A 97 -2.88 -0.97 -0.15
N LYS A 98 -1.85 -0.46 0.48
CA LYS A 98 -1.34 -1.02 1.74
C LYS A 98 -2.01 -0.35 2.98
N PRO A 99 -2.15 -1.09 4.08
CA PRO A 99 -1.93 -2.53 4.21
C PRO A 99 -2.97 -3.31 3.41
N ILE A 100 -2.63 -4.49 2.93
CA ILE A 100 -3.55 -5.32 2.14
C ILE A 100 -4.88 -5.55 2.86
N SER A 101 -4.82 -5.84 4.16
CA SER A 101 -5.96 -5.95 5.07
C SER A 101 -5.51 -5.71 6.51
N ASN A 102 -6.46 -5.44 7.39
CA ASN A 102 -6.25 -5.43 8.84
C ASN A 102 -6.44 -6.83 9.49
N SER A 103 -7.01 -7.79 8.76
CA SER A 103 -7.17 -9.19 9.14
C SER A 103 -6.24 -10.06 8.30
N ILE A 104 -5.55 -10.98 8.97
CA ILE A 104 -4.68 -11.98 8.31
C ILE A 104 -5.56 -12.95 7.49
N GLU A 105 -6.70 -13.35 8.01
CA GLU A 105 -7.65 -14.23 7.37
C GLU A 105 -8.15 -13.63 6.06
N ASN A 106 -8.62 -12.38 6.09
CA ASN A 106 -9.04 -11.66 4.89
C ASN A 106 -7.91 -11.52 3.86
N ALA A 107 -6.68 -11.26 4.32
CA ALA A 107 -5.54 -11.17 3.41
C ALA A 107 -5.26 -12.50 2.69
N PHE A 108 -5.36 -13.63 3.41
CA PHE A 108 -5.24 -14.95 2.81
C PHE A 108 -6.38 -15.26 1.83
N GLU A 109 -7.62 -14.92 2.18
CA GLU A 109 -8.77 -15.10 1.31
C GLU A 109 -8.62 -14.31 0.00
N MET A 110 -8.18 -13.05 0.07
CA MET A 110 -7.88 -12.24 -1.12
C MET A 110 -6.84 -12.92 -2.04
N VAL A 111 -5.77 -13.50 -1.46
CA VAL A 111 -4.74 -14.20 -2.22
C VAL A 111 -5.32 -15.47 -2.86
N GLN A 112 -6.04 -16.27 -2.09
CA GLN A 112 -6.68 -17.50 -2.60
C GLN A 112 -7.68 -17.20 -3.71
N THR A 113 -8.49 -16.17 -3.57
CA THR A 113 -9.45 -15.75 -4.60
C THR A 113 -8.73 -15.32 -5.88
N ALA A 114 -7.63 -14.58 -5.77
CA ALA A 114 -6.83 -14.22 -6.94
C ALA A 114 -6.30 -15.47 -7.67
N GLU A 115 -5.79 -16.45 -6.93
CA GLU A 115 -5.31 -17.72 -7.48
C GLU A 115 -6.44 -18.53 -8.13
N GLN A 116 -7.60 -18.65 -7.47
CA GLN A 116 -8.77 -19.38 -7.99
C GLN A 116 -9.32 -18.80 -9.29
N HIS A 117 -9.25 -17.48 -9.45
CA HIS A 117 -9.74 -16.78 -10.65
C HIS A 117 -8.65 -16.53 -11.70
N ASP A 118 -7.43 -17.06 -11.51
CA ASP A 118 -6.27 -16.82 -12.38
C ASP A 118 -6.02 -15.31 -12.59
N LYS A 119 -6.05 -14.55 -11.48
CA LYS A 119 -5.82 -13.11 -11.47
C LYS A 119 -4.60 -12.72 -10.63
N ILE A 120 -4.02 -11.59 -10.98
CA ILE A 120 -2.91 -11.02 -10.23
C ILE A 120 -3.48 -10.10 -9.16
N LEU A 121 -3.14 -10.37 -7.90
CA LEU A 121 -3.28 -9.45 -6.79
C LEU A 121 -1.90 -8.92 -6.41
N ALA A 122 -1.69 -7.62 -6.56
CA ALA A 122 -0.48 -6.94 -6.14
C ALA A 122 -0.80 -5.91 -5.06
N VAL A 123 0.09 -5.77 -4.08
CA VAL A 123 -0.02 -4.73 -3.04
C VAL A 123 0.93 -3.58 -3.38
N ASN A 124 0.48 -2.34 -3.24
CA ASN A 124 1.26 -1.15 -3.58
C ASN A 124 2.39 -0.87 -2.56
N LEU A 125 3.33 -1.79 -2.44
CA LEU A 125 4.56 -1.66 -1.66
C LEU A 125 5.65 -1.02 -2.54
N ASN A 126 5.45 0.23 -2.88
CA ASN A 126 6.13 0.94 -3.95
C ASN A 126 7.62 1.25 -3.68
N HIS A 127 8.11 1.16 -2.44
CA HIS A 127 9.50 1.46 -2.10
C HIS A 127 10.50 0.55 -2.83
N ARG A 128 10.16 -0.75 -3.06
CA ARG A 128 11.03 -1.67 -3.83
C ARG A 128 11.25 -1.23 -5.28
N PHE A 129 10.37 -0.43 -5.83
CA PHE A 129 10.40 0.01 -7.23
C PHE A 129 11.08 1.35 -7.43
N THR A 130 11.56 2.00 -6.36
CA THR A 130 12.37 3.21 -6.50
C THR A 130 13.67 2.91 -7.25
N PRO A 131 14.21 3.87 -8.01
CA PRO A 131 15.44 3.65 -8.76
C PRO A 131 16.60 3.16 -7.89
N ALA A 132 16.78 3.73 -6.70
CA ALA A 132 17.82 3.33 -5.76
C ALA A 132 17.63 1.88 -5.28
N ALA A 133 16.43 1.47 -4.88
CA ALA A 133 16.16 0.11 -4.43
C ALA A 133 16.38 -0.92 -5.56
N ARG A 134 15.97 -0.60 -6.78
CA ARG A 134 16.19 -1.47 -7.94
C ARG A 134 17.68 -1.66 -8.24
N ILE A 135 18.46 -0.59 -8.23
CA ILE A 135 19.92 -0.66 -8.44
C ILE A 135 20.59 -1.46 -7.33
N ALA A 136 20.27 -1.17 -6.07
CA ALA A 136 20.83 -1.90 -4.92
C ALA A 136 20.48 -3.40 -4.99
N LYS A 137 19.23 -3.73 -5.35
CA LYS A 137 18.83 -5.14 -5.52
C LYS A 137 19.57 -5.83 -6.66
N GLN A 138 19.79 -5.15 -7.77
CA GLN A 138 20.60 -5.66 -8.87
C GLN A 138 22.04 -5.93 -8.42
N TRP A 139 22.67 -5.01 -7.69
CA TRP A 139 24.03 -5.21 -7.16
C TRP A 139 24.10 -6.40 -6.20
N GLN A 140 23.07 -6.60 -5.38
CA GLN A 140 22.97 -7.77 -4.51
C GLN A 140 22.91 -9.08 -5.33
N LEU A 141 22.06 -9.12 -6.37
CA LEU A 141 21.92 -10.30 -7.24
C LEU A 141 23.18 -10.60 -8.04
N GLU A 142 23.91 -9.57 -8.44
CA GLU A 142 25.20 -9.67 -9.14
C GLU A 142 26.39 -9.89 -8.18
N ASN A 143 26.14 -10.07 -6.88
CA ASN A 143 27.14 -10.23 -5.82
C ASN A 143 28.19 -9.10 -5.74
N LYS A 144 27.82 -7.88 -6.18
CA LYS A 144 28.71 -6.70 -6.14
C LYS A 144 28.92 -6.13 -4.75
N ILE A 145 27.98 -6.36 -3.84
CA ILE A 145 28.01 -5.86 -2.46
C ILE A 145 28.15 -6.99 -1.43
N GLY A 146 28.34 -8.23 -1.88
CA GLY A 146 28.44 -9.40 -1.03
C GLY A 146 27.17 -9.76 -0.29
N SER A 147 27.30 -10.60 0.74
CA SER A 147 26.15 -11.00 1.58
C SER A 147 25.77 -9.87 2.53
N PRO A 148 24.49 -9.49 2.60
CA PRO A 148 24.03 -8.47 3.54
C PRO A 148 24.14 -8.97 4.98
N LEU A 149 24.75 -8.17 5.86
CA LEU A 149 25.00 -8.50 7.26
C LEU A 149 23.99 -7.82 8.20
N PHE A 150 23.73 -6.54 7.98
CA PHE A 150 22.75 -5.79 8.76
C PHE A 150 22.07 -4.71 7.93
N ILE A 151 20.88 -4.31 8.38
CA ILE A 151 20.11 -3.19 7.80
C ILE A 151 19.58 -2.28 8.90
N ASN A 152 19.79 -0.99 8.75
CA ASN A 152 19.15 0.02 9.57
C ASN A 152 18.18 0.83 8.70
N MET A 153 16.97 1.01 9.19
CA MET A 153 15.94 1.80 8.51
C MET A 153 15.24 2.72 9.48
N SER A 154 14.95 3.93 9.03
CA SER A 154 14.12 4.88 9.78
C SER A 154 13.05 5.49 8.87
N ILE A 155 11.85 5.66 9.41
CA ILE A 155 10.79 6.46 8.80
C ILE A 155 10.15 7.33 9.89
N TRP A 156 10.31 8.61 9.74
CA TRP A 156 9.81 9.61 10.67
C TRP A 156 8.96 10.63 9.92
N ILE A 157 7.69 10.76 10.30
CA ILE A 157 6.79 11.74 9.70
C ILE A 157 5.97 12.45 10.79
N HIS A 158 5.46 13.63 10.46
CA HIS A 158 4.45 14.27 11.29
C HIS A 158 3.07 13.73 10.90
N ASN A 159 2.41 13.00 11.82
CA ASN A 159 1.04 12.52 11.60
C ASN A 159 0.21 12.65 12.88
N PRO A 160 -0.76 13.57 12.94
CA PRO A 160 -1.59 13.79 14.13
C PRO A 160 -2.75 12.79 14.28
N ASN A 161 -2.98 11.90 13.32
CA ASN A 161 -4.10 10.97 13.36
C ASN A 161 -3.92 9.90 14.45
N GLU A 162 -5.01 9.52 15.09
CA GLU A 162 -5.05 8.59 16.22
C GLU A 162 -6.25 7.62 16.12
N SER A 163 -6.42 6.98 14.95
CA SER A 163 -7.55 6.10 14.67
C SER A 163 -7.54 4.80 15.48
N SER A 164 -6.35 4.29 15.83
CA SER A 164 -6.18 3.12 16.68
C SER A 164 -4.88 3.17 17.47
N PRO A 165 -4.75 2.41 18.58
CA PRO A 165 -3.52 2.37 19.38
C PRO A 165 -2.26 2.01 18.59
N PHE A 166 -2.40 1.25 17.51
CA PHE A 166 -1.30 0.76 16.66
C PHE A 166 -1.27 1.42 15.28
N PHE A 167 -1.96 2.55 15.11
CA PHE A 167 -2.05 3.24 13.82
C PHE A 167 -0.68 3.51 13.18
N HIS A 168 0.27 3.99 13.96
CA HIS A 168 1.64 4.24 13.50
C HIS A 168 2.26 2.99 12.85
N ILE A 169 2.21 1.86 13.55
CA ILE A 169 2.82 0.60 13.07
C ILE A 169 2.09 0.09 11.84
N LYS A 170 0.76 0.06 11.88
CA LYS A 170 -0.07 -0.52 10.80
C LYS A 170 -0.08 0.32 9.52
N ALA A 171 -0.09 1.64 9.64
CA ALA A 171 -0.19 2.52 8.48
C ALA A 171 1.17 2.89 7.86
N LEU A 172 2.24 2.98 8.67
CA LEU A 172 3.56 3.42 8.20
C LEU A 172 4.47 2.26 7.81
N HIS A 173 4.59 1.27 8.68
CA HIS A 173 5.63 0.24 8.59
C HIS A 173 5.40 -0.91 7.60
N PRO A 174 4.25 -1.09 6.92
CA PRO A 174 4.19 -2.02 5.79
C PRO A 174 5.27 -1.76 4.74
N HIS A 175 5.55 -0.50 4.42
CA HIS A 175 6.63 -0.14 3.50
C HIS A 175 8.02 -0.48 4.04
N SER A 176 8.27 -0.20 5.32
CA SER A 176 9.56 -0.45 5.96
C SER A 176 9.86 -1.94 6.04
N ILE A 177 8.91 -2.71 6.57
CA ILE A 177 9.03 -4.16 6.71
C ILE A 177 9.20 -4.81 5.34
N ASP A 178 8.47 -4.34 4.35
CA ASP A 178 8.56 -4.86 2.99
C ASP A 178 9.94 -4.67 2.37
N ILE A 179 10.50 -3.45 2.45
CA ILE A 179 11.83 -3.18 1.88
C ILE A 179 12.94 -3.94 2.63
N MET A 180 12.81 -4.07 3.96
CA MET A 180 13.76 -4.86 4.74
C MET A 180 13.70 -6.33 4.34
N ARG A 181 12.51 -6.92 4.19
CA ARG A 181 12.32 -8.29 3.70
C ARG A 181 12.78 -8.47 2.25
N HIS A 182 12.61 -7.45 1.42
CA HIS A 182 13.07 -7.49 0.02
C HIS A 182 14.58 -7.71 -0.10
N PHE A 183 15.37 -7.11 0.79
CA PHE A 183 16.83 -7.25 0.78
C PHE A 183 17.36 -8.41 1.62
N PHE A 184 16.70 -8.71 2.75
CA PHE A 184 17.22 -9.62 3.78
C PHE A 184 16.43 -10.91 3.93
N GLY A 185 15.28 -11.04 3.26
CA GLY A 185 14.41 -12.22 3.36
C GLY A 185 13.52 -12.20 4.60
N ASP A 186 13.04 -13.36 5.01
CA ASP A 186 12.06 -13.47 6.08
C ASP A 186 12.66 -13.16 7.45
N ILE A 187 11.85 -12.46 8.26
CA ILE A 187 12.14 -12.17 9.67
C ILE A 187 11.86 -13.43 10.50
N GLU A 188 12.81 -13.83 11.31
CA GLU A 188 12.71 -14.95 12.26
C GLU A 188 12.24 -14.49 13.63
N GLN A 189 12.83 -13.37 14.12
CA GLN A 189 12.55 -12.85 15.45
C GLN A 189 12.42 -11.33 15.41
N VAL A 190 11.54 -10.79 16.25
CA VAL A 190 11.37 -9.36 16.47
C VAL A 190 11.31 -9.05 17.96
N HIS A 191 12.01 -8.01 18.36
CA HIS A 191 11.86 -7.37 19.67
C HIS A 191 11.52 -5.90 19.44
N CYS A 192 10.53 -5.36 20.16
CA CYS A 192 10.05 -4.00 19.98
C CYS A 192 9.93 -3.26 21.30
N PHE A 193 10.47 -2.06 21.33
CA PHE A 193 10.09 -1.05 22.30
C PHE A 193 9.22 0.00 21.62
N ALA A 194 8.12 0.36 22.25
CA ALA A 194 7.25 1.41 21.77
C ALA A 194 6.91 2.39 22.89
N MET A 195 6.69 3.65 22.53
CA MET A 195 6.25 4.67 23.46
C MET A 195 5.21 5.59 22.82
N LYS A 196 4.38 6.17 23.66
CA LYS A 196 3.50 7.27 23.26
C LYS A 196 4.27 8.57 23.35
N GLY A 197 4.16 9.41 22.33
CA GLY A 197 4.69 10.77 22.40
C GLY A 197 3.90 11.64 23.39
N PRO A 198 4.41 12.83 23.70
CA PRO A 198 3.68 13.78 24.55
C PRO A 198 2.28 14.08 24.00
N ASN A 199 1.25 13.94 24.86
CA ASN A 199 -0.15 14.17 24.51
C ASN A 199 -0.70 13.23 23.40
N ARG A 200 -0.12 12.04 23.22
CA ARG A 200 -0.59 11.04 22.26
C ARG A 200 -1.34 9.91 22.96
N SER A 201 -2.44 9.46 22.33
CA SER A 201 -3.18 8.27 22.79
C SER A 201 -2.64 6.96 22.19
N ILE A 202 -1.93 7.04 21.06
CA ILE A 202 -1.39 5.91 20.30
C ILE A 202 0.10 5.64 20.61
N TRP A 203 0.58 4.45 20.27
CA TRP A 203 2.00 4.10 20.23
C TRP A 203 2.64 4.76 19.01
N SER A 204 3.02 6.04 19.14
CA SER A 204 3.44 6.89 18.03
C SER A 204 4.93 6.82 17.72
N ASN A 205 5.72 6.16 18.57
CA ASN A 205 7.14 5.91 18.37
C ASN A 205 7.44 4.44 18.63
N ALA A 206 8.28 3.83 17.80
CA ALA A 206 8.68 2.44 17.96
C ALA A 206 10.10 2.19 17.46
N GLU A 207 10.81 1.31 18.16
CA GLU A 207 12.10 0.75 17.79
C GLU A 207 11.98 -0.76 17.71
N PHE A 208 12.33 -1.33 16.57
CA PHE A 208 12.30 -2.77 16.34
C PHE A 208 13.72 -3.28 16.12
N ASN A 209 14.10 -4.35 16.83
CA ASN A 209 15.29 -5.13 16.56
C ASN A 209 14.86 -6.44 15.89
N LEU A 210 15.48 -6.78 14.78
CA LEU A 210 15.09 -7.87 13.90
C LEU A 210 16.23 -8.86 13.74
N LYS A 211 15.89 -10.15 13.72
CA LYS A 211 16.77 -11.22 13.25
C LYS A 211 16.10 -11.87 12.04
N PHE A 212 16.84 -12.00 10.95
CA PHE A 212 16.35 -12.64 9.73
C PHE A 212 16.73 -14.12 9.70
N LYS A 213 15.97 -14.93 8.96
CA LYS A 213 16.21 -16.38 8.83
C LYS A 213 17.59 -16.73 8.29
N ASN A 214 18.20 -15.85 7.50
CA ASN A 214 19.56 -16.02 6.97
C ASN A 214 20.66 -15.65 7.96
N GLY A 215 20.31 -15.30 9.21
CA GLY A 215 21.24 -14.93 10.29
C GLY A 215 21.61 -13.45 10.34
N SER A 216 21.25 -12.65 9.34
CA SER A 216 21.47 -11.20 9.37
C SER A 216 20.58 -10.52 10.41
N ILE A 217 20.92 -9.28 10.78
CA ILE A 217 20.18 -8.49 11.78
C ILE A 217 19.73 -7.16 11.21
N GLY A 218 18.74 -6.54 11.85
CA GLY A 218 18.25 -5.21 11.45
C GLY A 218 17.65 -4.42 12.58
N SER A 219 17.59 -3.11 12.39
CA SER A 219 16.81 -2.21 13.24
C SER A 219 15.89 -1.34 12.39
N LEU A 220 14.72 -1.04 12.92
CA LEU A 220 13.73 -0.17 12.30
C LEU A 220 13.22 0.80 13.34
N THR A 221 13.41 2.10 13.12
CA THR A 221 12.92 3.17 13.98
C THR A 221 11.80 3.92 13.28
N GLY A 222 10.67 4.10 13.93
CA GLY A 222 9.52 4.84 13.43
C GLY A 222 9.03 5.91 14.38
N SER A 223 8.56 7.03 13.82
CA SER A 223 7.93 8.08 14.60
C SER A 223 6.86 8.83 13.80
N TYR A 224 5.75 9.16 14.48
CA TYR A 224 4.73 10.10 13.99
C TYR A 224 4.82 11.49 14.66
N ASP A 225 5.82 11.69 15.54
CA ASP A 225 5.90 12.87 16.41
C ASP A 225 6.99 13.87 16.01
N ILE A 226 7.57 13.76 14.82
CA ILE A 226 8.52 14.76 14.36
C ILE A 226 7.84 16.10 14.08
N GLN A 227 8.59 17.18 14.20
CA GLN A 227 8.09 18.51 13.86
C GLN A 227 7.87 18.64 12.34
N ARG A 228 6.88 19.46 11.95
CA ARG A 228 6.69 19.83 10.54
C ARG A 228 7.95 20.50 10.00
N GLY A 229 8.35 20.12 8.80
CA GLY A 229 9.54 20.67 8.14
C GLY A 229 10.84 19.90 8.43
N HIS A 230 10.80 18.84 9.24
CA HIS A 230 11.91 17.90 9.29
C HIS A 230 12.03 17.20 7.92
N PRO A 231 13.23 17.16 7.31
CA PRO A 231 13.39 16.45 6.05
C PRO A 231 13.03 14.99 6.25
N MET A 232 12.18 14.48 5.37
CA MET A 232 11.95 13.03 5.25
C MET A 232 13.17 12.46 4.53
N GLU A 233 13.92 11.65 5.20
CA GLU A 233 15.06 10.93 4.63
C GLU A 233 14.64 9.62 3.96
#